data_2f3a1fca6d77751735777e59eb83e666
#
_entry.id   2f3a1fca6d77751735777e59eb83e666
#
_cell.length_a   1.000
_cell.length_b   1.000
_cell.length_c   1.000
_cell.angle_alpha   90.00
_cell.angle_beta   90.00
_cell.angle_gamma   90.00
#
_symmetry.space_group_name_H-M   'P 1'
#
loop_
_entity.id
_entity.type
_entity.pdbx_description
1 polymer ?
#
loop_
_entity_poly.entity_id
_entity_poly.type
_entity_poly.pdbx_seq_one_letter_code
_entity_poly.pdbx_strand_id
1 'polypeptide(L)'
;MNIMTEALPSPVTKIKRNVTIDTRRTTLMLEQEIWNILDELAREEGLTIDELCQKIYLAHQGDESISSVIRIVAVLACRVLSAETNTQNPHELQSPQMLFPSRFHQALGRLNSS
;
A
#
# COMPACT_ATOMS: atom_id res chain seq x y z
N MET A 1 13.05 12.48 -30.82
CA MET A 1 12.63 12.43 -30.42
C MET A 1 11.79 11.87 -29.63
N ASN A 2 11.70 11.41 -28.87
CA ASN A 2 11.03 10.80 -28.17
C ASN A 2 10.71 11.38 -26.96
N ILE A 3 10.14 12.39 -26.91
CA ILE A 3 9.78 13.10 -25.82
C ILE A 3 8.94 12.35 -24.90
N MET A 4 8.22 11.43 -25.41
CA MET A 4 7.30 10.72 -24.59
C MET A 4 7.95 9.88 -23.57
N THR A 5 9.15 9.44 -23.82
CA THR A 5 9.79 8.55 -22.89
C THR A 5 10.20 9.25 -21.63
N GLU A 6 10.20 10.58 -21.64
CA GLU A 6 10.62 11.26 -20.46
C GLU A 6 9.49 11.62 -19.56
N ALA A 7 8.29 11.43 -20.00
CA ALA A 7 7.15 11.90 -19.26
C ALA A 7 6.80 11.05 -18.06
N LEU A 8 7.11 9.76 -18.11
CA LEU A 8 6.67 8.87 -17.05
C LEU A 8 7.83 8.05 -16.52
N PRO A 9 7.99 8.00 -15.21
CA PRO A 9 9.01 7.14 -14.65
C PRO A 9 8.61 5.68 -14.81
N SER A 10 9.60 4.83 -14.92
CA SER A 10 9.37 3.41 -15.00
C SER A 10 8.88 2.89 -13.63
N PRO A 11 8.14 1.79 -13.59
CA PRO A 11 7.67 1.24 -12.33
C PRO A 11 8.78 0.92 -11.35
N VAL A 12 9.98 0.64 -11.83
CA VAL A 12 11.09 0.30 -10.95
C VAL A 12 11.93 1.50 -10.55
N THR A 13 11.65 2.67 -11.11
CA THR A 13 12.40 3.87 -10.74
C THR A 13 12.09 4.24 -9.29
N LYS A 14 13.11 4.47 -8.50
CA LYS A 14 12.92 4.85 -7.11
C LYS A 14 12.67 6.34 -7.03
N ILE A 15 11.63 6.68 -6.29
CA ILE A 15 11.20 8.07 -6.13
C ILE A 15 11.23 8.40 -4.66
N LYS A 16 11.80 9.55 -4.33
CA LYS A 16 11.81 10.04 -2.96
C LYS A 16 10.56 10.86 -2.69
N ARG A 17 9.94 10.60 -1.56
CA ARG A 17 8.86 11.47 -1.09
C ARG A 17 9.02 11.64 0.42
N ASN A 18 8.65 12.82 0.89
CA ASN A 18 8.67 13.09 2.32
C ASN A 18 7.30 12.78 2.89
N VAL A 19 7.29 12.02 3.96
CA VAL A 19 6.05 11.71 4.66
C VAL A 19 6.27 11.99 6.13
N THR A 20 5.20 12.24 6.85
CA THR A 20 5.28 12.45 8.29
C THR A 20 4.87 11.18 8.98
N ILE A 21 5.77 10.63 9.74
CA ILE A 21 5.54 9.40 10.50
C ILE A 21 5.93 9.67 11.93
N ASP A 22 5.01 9.46 12.83
CA ASP A 22 5.27 9.65 14.26
C ASP A 22 5.80 11.05 14.55
N THR A 23 5.14 12.03 13.95
CA THR A 23 5.43 13.47 14.06
C THR A 23 6.79 13.89 13.48
N ARG A 24 7.47 12.99 12.75
CA ARG A 24 8.74 13.32 12.14
C ARG A 24 8.65 13.30 10.64
N ARG A 25 9.34 14.25 10.00
CA ARG A 25 9.47 14.24 8.55
C ARG A 25 10.44 13.12 8.19
N THR A 26 10.00 12.23 7.36
CA THR A 26 10.80 11.08 6.96
C THR A 26 10.86 11.05 5.44
N THR A 27 12.04 10.90 4.89
CA THR A 27 12.18 10.74 3.44
C THR A 27 12.21 9.27 3.13
N LEU A 28 11.27 8.83 2.30
CA LEU A 28 11.22 7.44 1.87
C LEU A 28 11.56 7.36 0.40
N MET A 29 12.38 6.37 0.05
CA MET A 29 12.71 6.12 -1.34
C MET A 29 12.10 4.79 -1.71
N LEU A 30 11.04 4.81 -2.49
CA LEU A 30 10.33 3.61 -2.88
C LEU A 30 10.16 3.59 -4.39
N GLU A 31 10.05 2.41 -4.94
CA GLU A 31 9.81 2.27 -6.36
C GLU A 31 8.49 2.94 -6.74
N GLN A 32 8.44 3.47 -7.95
CA GLN A 32 7.24 4.16 -8.41
C GLN A 32 6.00 3.28 -8.26
N GLU A 33 6.12 2.00 -8.57
CA GLU A 33 4.96 1.12 -8.46
C GLU A 33 4.48 0.98 -7.01
N ILE A 34 5.41 0.97 -6.07
CA ILE A 34 5.02 0.91 -4.66
C ILE A 34 4.26 2.18 -4.28
N TRP A 35 4.74 3.36 -4.73
CA TRP A 35 4.02 4.59 -4.47
C TRP A 35 2.62 4.57 -5.08
N ASN A 36 2.49 3.99 -6.28
CA ASN A 36 1.19 3.89 -6.93
C ASN A 36 0.23 3.05 -6.09
N ILE A 37 0.71 1.95 -5.55
CA ILE A 37 -0.11 1.09 -4.71
C ILE A 37 -0.51 1.84 -3.42
N LEU A 38 0.43 2.55 -2.82
CA LEU A 38 0.13 3.28 -1.60
C LEU A 38 -0.89 4.39 -1.86
N ASP A 39 -0.78 5.08 -3.00
CA ASP A 39 -1.75 6.11 -3.35
C ASP A 39 -3.14 5.50 -3.52
N GLU A 40 -3.21 4.31 -4.11
CA GLU A 40 -4.49 3.62 -4.25
C GLU A 40 -5.07 3.23 -2.91
N LEU A 41 -4.24 2.67 -2.05
CA LEU A 41 -4.71 2.26 -0.73
C LEU A 41 -5.17 3.46 0.08
N ALA A 42 -4.45 4.56 0.00
CA ALA A 42 -4.84 5.77 0.71
C ALA A 42 -6.19 6.26 0.23
N ARG A 43 -6.40 6.22 -1.07
CA ARG A 43 -7.67 6.65 -1.66
C ARG A 43 -8.80 5.74 -1.21
N GLU A 44 -8.56 4.43 -1.20
CA GLU A 44 -9.58 3.47 -0.77
C GLU A 44 -9.96 3.66 0.69
N GLU A 45 -8.98 4.02 1.51
CA GLU A 45 -9.21 4.19 2.94
C GLU A 45 -9.64 5.61 3.32
N GLY A 46 -9.63 6.53 2.38
CA GLY A 46 -9.94 7.92 2.70
C GLY A 46 -8.87 8.57 3.53
N LEU A 47 -7.61 8.19 3.33
CA LEU A 47 -6.49 8.68 4.12
C LEU A 47 -5.51 9.44 3.24
N THR A 48 -4.72 10.29 3.86
CA THR A 48 -3.56 10.86 3.18
C THR A 48 -2.44 9.83 3.20
N ILE A 49 -1.43 10.04 2.38
CA ILE A 49 -0.26 9.17 2.39
C ILE A 49 0.41 9.19 3.75
N ASP A 50 0.48 10.35 4.40
CA ASP A 50 1.08 10.45 5.73
C ASP A 50 0.32 9.57 6.71
N GLU A 51 -1.01 9.62 6.67
CA GLU A 51 -1.84 8.84 7.56
C GLU A 51 -1.70 7.34 7.29
N LEU A 52 -1.60 6.98 6.01
CA LEU A 52 -1.43 5.58 5.65
C LEU A 52 -0.11 5.05 6.19
N CYS A 53 0.97 5.81 5.98
CA CYS A 53 2.29 5.40 6.46
C CYS A 53 2.33 5.34 7.97
N GLN A 54 1.62 6.24 8.64
CA GLN A 54 1.55 6.24 10.09
C GLN A 54 0.89 4.95 10.59
N LYS A 55 -0.19 4.53 9.93
CA LYS A 55 -0.87 3.30 10.32
C LYS A 55 0.02 2.08 10.12
N ILE A 56 0.78 2.06 9.04
CA ILE A 56 1.71 0.96 8.80
C ILE A 56 2.79 0.93 9.89
N TYR A 57 3.31 2.10 10.22
CA TYR A 57 4.33 2.22 11.24
C TYR A 57 3.83 1.68 12.59
N LEU A 58 2.60 2.06 12.95
CA LEU A 58 2.05 1.62 14.22
C LEU A 58 1.73 0.14 14.22
N ALA A 59 1.42 -0.42 13.08
CA ALA A 59 1.05 -1.83 13.00
C ALA A 59 2.24 -2.76 13.19
N HIS A 60 3.44 -2.32 12.84
CA HIS A 60 4.61 -3.19 12.96
C HIS A 60 5.83 -2.37 13.34
N GLN A 61 6.25 -2.50 14.56
CA GLN A 61 7.38 -1.74 15.09
C GLN A 61 8.52 -2.68 15.46
N GLY A 62 8.94 -3.44 14.47
CA GLY A 62 10.07 -4.34 14.66
C GLY A 62 11.37 -3.67 14.25
N ASP A 63 12.38 -4.48 14.02
CA ASP A 63 13.70 -3.98 13.65
C ASP A 63 13.83 -3.64 12.18
N GLU A 64 12.86 -4.03 11.37
CA GLU A 64 12.92 -3.79 9.93
C GLU A 64 12.73 -2.31 9.63
N SER A 65 13.31 -1.86 8.55
CA SER A 65 13.13 -0.48 8.14
C SER A 65 11.68 -0.26 7.72
N ILE A 66 11.20 0.97 7.89
CA ILE A 66 9.84 1.29 7.50
C ILE A 66 9.64 1.06 6.00
N SER A 67 10.67 1.30 5.19
CA SER A 67 10.55 1.06 3.75
C SER A 67 10.28 -0.40 3.44
N SER A 68 10.96 -1.30 4.15
CA SER A 68 10.74 -2.73 3.95
C SER A 68 9.34 -3.13 4.36
N VAL A 69 8.86 -2.60 5.48
CA VAL A 69 7.53 -2.92 5.97
C VAL A 69 6.49 -2.42 4.99
N ILE A 70 6.67 -1.21 4.47
CA ILE A 70 5.74 -0.63 3.50
C ILE A 70 5.68 -1.49 2.24
N ARG A 71 6.82 -1.97 1.76
CA ARG A 71 6.83 -2.82 0.57
C ARG A 71 6.04 -4.10 0.80
N ILE A 72 6.19 -4.69 1.98
CA ILE A 72 5.47 -5.91 2.30
C ILE A 72 3.97 -5.66 2.38
N VAL A 73 3.56 -4.54 2.99
CA VAL A 73 2.14 -4.21 3.05
C VAL A 73 1.58 -4.06 1.63
N ALA A 74 2.33 -3.40 0.74
CA ALA A 74 1.89 -3.22 -0.63
C ALA A 74 1.69 -4.58 -1.32
N VAL A 75 2.64 -5.50 -1.13
CA VAL A 75 2.54 -6.82 -1.72
C VAL A 75 1.34 -7.57 -1.15
N LEU A 76 1.15 -7.53 0.16
CA LEU A 76 0.05 -8.24 0.80
C LEU A 76 -1.30 -7.70 0.33
N ALA A 77 -1.42 -6.39 0.19
CA ALA A 77 -2.66 -5.79 -0.29
C ALA A 77 -2.96 -6.21 -1.72
N CYS A 78 -1.93 -6.30 -2.56
CA CYS A 78 -2.13 -6.76 -3.92
C CYS A 78 -2.54 -8.22 -3.97
N ARG A 79 -2.02 -9.03 -3.07
CA ARG A 79 -2.39 -10.44 -3.02
C ARG A 79 -3.84 -10.62 -2.61
N VAL A 80 -4.33 -9.77 -1.72
CA VAL A 80 -5.74 -9.81 -1.34
C VAL A 80 -6.61 -9.50 -2.55
N LEU A 81 -6.24 -8.47 -3.30
CA LEU A 81 -7.01 -8.11 -4.48
C LEU A 81 -7.02 -9.24 -5.50
N SER A 82 -5.88 -9.87 -5.73
CA SER A 82 -5.82 -11.01 -6.64
C SER A 82 -6.72 -12.14 -6.22
N ALA A 83 -6.76 -12.43 -4.93
CA ALA A 83 -7.61 -13.49 -4.43
C ALA A 83 -9.08 -13.15 -4.66
N GLU A 84 -9.43 -11.89 -4.49
CA GLU A 84 -10.80 -11.45 -4.71
C GLU A 84 -11.19 -11.54 -6.17
N THR A 85 -10.28 -11.17 -7.06
CA THR A 85 -10.61 -11.21 -8.48
C THR A 85 -10.69 -12.64 -8.99
N ASN A 86 -10.12 -13.59 -8.29
CA ASN A 86 -10.22 -14.98 -8.68
C ASN A 86 -11.53 -15.61 -8.23
N THR A 87 -12.30 -14.93 -7.44
CA THR A 87 -13.59 -15.42 -6.99
C THR A 87 -14.58 -15.28 -8.12
N GLN A 88 -15.21 -16.37 -8.48
CA GLN A 88 -16.14 -16.34 -9.59
C GLN A 88 -17.60 -16.36 -9.17
N ASN A 89 -17.87 -16.35 -7.90
CA ASN A 89 -19.22 -16.42 -7.40
C ASN A 89 -19.84 -15.04 -7.29
N PRO A 90 -20.82 -14.71 -8.11
CA PRO A 90 -21.43 -13.38 -8.05
C PRO A 90 -22.08 -13.08 -6.73
N HIS A 91 -22.55 -14.10 -6.03
CA HIS A 91 -23.17 -13.88 -4.73
C HIS A 91 -22.17 -13.34 -3.73
N GLU A 92 -20.95 -13.79 -3.81
CA GLU A 92 -19.94 -13.29 -2.91
C GLU A 92 -19.61 -11.85 -3.20
N LEU A 93 -19.68 -11.49 -4.47
CA LEU A 93 -19.41 -10.11 -4.84
C LEU A 93 -20.51 -9.18 -4.37
N GLN A 94 -21.67 -9.70 -4.12
CA GLN A 94 -22.78 -8.90 -3.66
C GLN A 94 -22.89 -8.83 -2.17
N SER A 95 -22.05 -9.53 -1.46
CA SER A 95 -22.08 -9.48 -0.01
C SER A 95 -21.77 -8.08 0.46
N PRO A 96 -22.36 -7.66 1.55
CA PRO A 96 -22.06 -6.32 2.05
C PRO A 96 -20.60 -6.19 2.36
N GLN A 97 -20.00 -5.27 1.73
CA GLN A 97 -18.59 -5.07 1.90
C GLN A 97 -18.21 -4.67 3.29
N MET A 98 -19.12 -4.06 3.98
CA MET A 98 -18.84 -3.62 5.33
C MET A 98 -18.58 -4.76 6.28
N LEU A 99 -18.92 -5.99 5.90
CA LEU A 99 -18.66 -7.14 6.74
C LEU A 99 -17.22 -7.65 6.61
N PHE A 100 -16.47 -7.14 5.65
CA PHE A 100 -15.12 -7.60 5.43
C PHE A 100 -14.16 -6.44 5.56
N PRO A 101 -13.01 -6.63 6.18
CA PRO A 101 -12.03 -5.57 6.26
C PRO A 101 -11.52 -5.24 4.87
N SER A 102 -11.09 -4.01 4.68
CA SER A 102 -10.50 -3.58 3.43
C SER A 102 -9.20 -4.35 3.20
N ARG A 103 -8.72 -4.32 1.96
CA ARG A 103 -7.48 -5.03 1.66
C ARG A 103 -6.31 -4.45 2.44
N PHE A 104 -6.35 -3.15 2.74
CA PHE A 104 -5.31 -2.54 3.56
C PHE A 104 -5.33 -3.13 4.97
N HIS A 105 -6.51 -3.23 5.58
CA HIS A 105 -6.63 -3.81 6.91
C HIS A 105 -6.26 -5.28 6.91
N GLN A 106 -6.62 -6.00 5.86
CA GLN A 106 -6.22 -7.40 5.75
C GLN A 106 -4.70 -7.53 5.66
N ALA A 107 -4.07 -6.63 4.91
CA ALA A 107 -2.62 -6.65 4.78
C ALA A 107 -1.96 -6.38 6.13
N LEU A 108 -2.47 -5.41 6.89
CA LEU A 108 -1.91 -5.12 8.20
C LEU A 108 -2.07 -6.31 9.14
N GLY A 109 -3.18 -7.00 9.05
CA GLY A 109 -3.40 -8.20 9.85
C GLY A 109 -2.41 -9.29 9.53
N ARG A 110 -2.13 -9.49 8.26
CA ARG A 110 -1.16 -10.51 7.84
C ARG A 110 0.26 -10.14 8.22
N LEU A 111 0.55 -8.85 8.25
CA LEU A 111 1.86 -8.38 8.61
C LEU A 111 2.25 -8.86 10.00
N ASN A 112 1.30 -8.94 10.89
CA ASN A 112 1.56 -9.32 12.27
C ASN A 112 1.26 -10.77 12.57
N SER A 113 0.90 -11.53 11.55
CA SER A 113 0.65 -12.94 11.72
C SER A 113 1.95 -13.67 11.67
N SER A 114 2.17 -14.61 12.49
CA SER A 114 3.41 -15.37 12.42
C SER A 114 3.19 -16.83 12.29
#